data_e9662abec8322342ac5bb2b8ba3fbe40
#
_entry.id   e9662abec8322342ac5bb2b8ba3fbe40
#
_cell.length_a   1.000
_cell.length_b   1.000
_cell.length_c   1.000
_cell.angle_alpha   90.00
_cell.angle_beta   90.00
_cell.angle_gamma   90.00
#
_symmetry.space_group_name_H-M   'P 1'
#
loop_
_entity.id
_entity.type
_entity.pdbx_description
1 polymer ?
#
loop_
_entity_poly.entity_id
_entity_poly.type
_entity_poly.pdbx_seq_one_letter_code
_entity_poly.pdbx_strand_id
1 'polypeptide(L)'
;MQGHVSPETASERHVERCLTKSKECARRADTVRDVDPVRNPYAPGAGQRPPELAGRDAELAAFDVALERVERGRPERSLILTGLRGVGKTVLLNALRSKALDRGWGTGKVEARPDTSLRRPLTGALHAAVRELSVRHRAPDRVSEVLATLKAFGLRSNPRGGKLIERWTPAIDGPPSSGRADSGDMEIDLLELLTDVASLAADIGVGVAVFIDEMQDLTPQDVSALCASCHELSQTGAPLMIVGAGLPHLPSVLSASKSYSERLFRYVRIDRLDSAGVERALLAPAEREGATWAADALDAMGATSGGYPYFVQAYGKAAWDHAPDSPITASDVAVAAPEAEAELAVGFFGSRYERATPAERDYLRAMAGLTSELAPDAPVSTTDVAEILGRKPSSLSPARDALLKKGLVYSAERGTLAFTVPHFGRWLRTHPPA
;
A
#
# COMPACT_ATOMS: atom_id res chain seq x y z
N MET A 1 68.65 -1.82 55.42
CA MET A 1 68.21 -1.52 54.04
C MET A 1 67.03 -0.62 54.10
N GLN A 2 67.26 0.68 53.96
CA GLN A 2 66.19 1.68 53.99
C GLN A 2 65.65 1.90 52.58
N GLY A 3 64.38 1.64 52.31
CA GLY A 3 63.72 1.91 51.03
C GLY A 3 63.29 3.38 50.93
N HIS A 4 63.89 4.08 49.97
CA HIS A 4 63.50 5.44 49.63
C HIS A 4 62.17 5.43 48.88
N VAL A 5 61.19 6.04 49.48
CA VAL A 5 59.93 6.43 48.81
C VAL A 5 60.06 7.87 48.40
N SER A 6 60.15 8.14 47.08
CA SER A 6 60.20 9.50 46.52
C SER A 6 58.79 10.15 46.67
N PRO A 7 58.68 11.41 47.08
CA PRO A 7 57.41 12.12 47.16
C PRO A 7 56.94 12.55 45.75
N GLU A 8 55.87 12.06 45.30
CA GLU A 8 55.10 12.59 44.14
C GLU A 8 54.78 14.07 44.37
N THR A 9 55.15 14.90 43.43
CA THR A 9 55.01 16.36 43.54
C THR A 9 53.54 16.76 43.42
N ALA A 10 53.14 17.83 44.11
CA ALA A 10 51.76 18.38 44.11
C ALA A 10 51.27 18.75 42.68
N SER A 11 52.24 18.93 41.76
CA SER A 11 51.98 19.21 40.33
C SER A 11 51.41 17.97 39.58
N GLU A 12 51.95 16.78 39.85
CA GLU A 12 51.48 15.54 39.17
C GLU A 12 50.04 15.16 39.59
N ARG A 13 49.72 15.34 40.85
CA ARG A 13 48.37 15.12 41.36
C ARG A 13 47.35 16.14 40.82
N HIS A 14 47.79 17.34 40.50
CA HIS A 14 46.92 18.36 39.89
C HIS A 14 46.63 18.06 38.42
N VAL A 15 47.62 17.58 37.67
CA VAL A 15 47.47 17.16 36.26
C VAL A 15 46.59 15.92 36.15
N GLU A 16 46.76 14.92 37.02
CA GLU A 16 45.86 13.74 37.01
C GLU A 16 44.41 14.09 37.37
N ARG A 17 44.19 15.01 38.31
CA ARG A 17 42.83 15.50 38.62
C ARG A 17 42.23 16.31 37.49
N CYS A 18 43.01 17.07 36.71
CA CYS A 18 42.51 17.76 35.52
C CYS A 18 42.20 16.78 34.38
N LEU A 19 43.06 15.77 34.17
CA LEU A 19 42.83 14.74 33.16
C LEU A 19 41.65 13.82 33.48
N THR A 20 41.43 13.47 34.75
CA THR A 20 40.25 12.71 35.20
C THR A 20 38.96 13.53 35.08
N LYS A 21 38.98 14.81 35.49
CA LYS A 21 37.84 15.71 35.27
C LYS A 21 37.56 15.99 33.79
N SER A 22 38.59 16.10 32.96
CA SER A 22 38.44 16.24 31.51
C SER A 22 37.87 14.97 30.88
N LYS A 23 38.30 13.78 31.33
CA LYS A 23 37.73 12.50 30.88
C LYS A 23 36.28 12.24 31.38
N GLU A 24 35.97 12.72 32.60
CA GLU A 24 34.59 12.72 33.10
C GLU A 24 33.71 13.76 32.40
N CYS A 25 34.27 14.93 32.06
CA CYS A 25 33.56 15.93 31.25
C CYS A 25 33.39 15.49 29.80
N ALA A 26 34.40 14.80 29.22
CA ALA A 26 34.27 14.19 27.89
C ALA A 26 33.30 12.98 27.86
N ARG A 27 33.24 12.20 28.96
CA ARG A 27 32.21 11.13 29.12
C ARG A 27 30.80 11.66 29.39
N ARG A 28 30.63 12.89 29.91
CA ARG A 28 29.33 13.57 30.00
C ARG A 28 28.92 14.28 28.72
N ALA A 29 29.84 14.45 27.78
CA ALA A 29 29.52 14.99 26.44
C ALA A 29 29.03 13.92 25.44
N ASP A 30 29.19 12.63 25.73
CA ASP A 30 28.31 11.59 25.19
C ASP A 30 26.99 11.64 25.97
N THR A 31 26.20 12.68 25.73
CA THR A 31 24.80 12.70 26.10
C THR A 31 24.17 11.54 25.35
N VAL A 32 23.90 10.46 26.05
CA VAL A 32 22.95 9.43 25.61
C VAL A 32 21.69 10.23 25.31
N ARG A 33 21.42 10.46 24.01
CA ARG A 33 20.14 11.05 23.60
C ARG A 33 19.06 10.09 24.10
N ASP A 34 18.11 10.58 24.85
CA ASP A 34 16.95 9.76 25.25
C ASP A 34 16.19 9.26 24.01
N VAL A 35 16.33 9.99 22.88
CA VAL A 35 15.82 9.61 21.55
C VAL A 35 16.99 9.25 20.65
N ASP A 36 17.24 7.93 20.50
CA ASP A 36 18.34 7.40 19.67
C ASP A 36 17.85 7.18 18.22
N PRO A 37 18.48 7.81 17.21
CA PRO A 37 18.12 7.59 15.80
C PRO A 37 18.19 6.13 15.34
N VAL A 38 19.06 5.29 15.95
CA VAL A 38 19.14 3.85 15.63
C VAL A 38 17.86 3.10 16.08
N ARG A 39 17.16 3.62 17.07
CA ARG A 39 15.93 3.08 17.63
C ARG A 39 14.68 3.70 17.03
N ASN A 40 14.82 4.51 15.97
CA ASN A 40 13.72 5.17 15.32
C ASN A 40 12.68 4.15 14.82
N PRO A 41 11.45 4.14 15.38
CA PRO A 41 10.46 3.14 15.00
C PRO A 41 9.74 3.46 13.68
N TYR A 42 9.82 4.72 13.21
CA TYR A 42 9.05 5.17 12.05
C TYR A 42 9.73 4.76 10.75
N ALA A 43 8.96 4.15 9.85
CA ALA A 43 9.46 3.56 8.61
C ALA A 43 8.60 3.97 7.42
N PRO A 44 8.79 5.17 6.85
CA PRO A 44 8.11 5.55 5.62
C PRO A 44 8.59 4.68 4.46
N GLY A 45 7.67 3.92 3.84
CA GLY A 45 8.01 3.04 2.72
C GLY A 45 6.78 2.57 1.96
N ALA A 46 6.96 2.21 0.67
CA ALA A 46 5.88 1.74 -0.17
C ALA A 46 5.42 0.34 0.27
N GLY A 47 4.22 0.24 0.86
CA GLY A 47 3.65 -1.03 1.33
C GLY A 47 4.37 -1.65 2.53
N GLN A 48 5.34 -0.96 3.10
CA GLN A 48 6.02 -1.39 4.31
C GLN A 48 5.07 -1.37 5.50
N ARG A 49 5.10 -2.42 6.32
CA ARG A 49 4.25 -2.49 7.52
C ARG A 49 4.72 -1.43 8.52
N PRO A 50 3.85 -0.49 8.91
CA PRO A 50 4.18 0.47 9.94
C PRO A 50 4.32 -0.25 11.29
N PRO A 51 5.02 0.33 12.24
CA PRO A 51 5.16 -0.22 13.59
C PRO A 51 3.80 -0.34 14.31
N GLU A 52 2.84 0.52 13.95
CA GLU A 52 1.46 0.49 14.45
C GLU A 52 0.47 0.70 13.30
N LEU A 53 -0.47 -0.24 13.12
CA LEU A 53 -1.56 -0.14 12.15
C LEU A 53 -2.76 0.59 12.76
N ALA A 54 -2.56 1.87 13.06
CA ALA A 54 -3.55 2.69 13.72
C ALA A 54 -4.79 2.97 12.84
N GLY A 55 -5.97 3.06 13.46
CA GLY A 55 -7.22 3.48 12.84
C GLY A 55 -7.76 2.50 11.78
N ARG A 56 -7.42 1.22 11.86
CA ARG A 56 -7.90 0.17 10.93
C ARG A 56 -8.51 -1.04 11.64
N ASP A 57 -8.80 -0.90 12.93
CA ASP A 57 -9.31 -2.00 13.76
C ASP A 57 -10.69 -2.49 13.29
N ALA A 58 -11.55 -1.55 12.83
CA ALA A 58 -12.88 -1.87 12.32
C ALA A 58 -12.84 -2.72 11.04
N GLU A 59 -11.96 -2.36 10.09
CA GLU A 59 -11.75 -3.12 8.86
C GLU A 59 -11.18 -4.50 9.13
N LEU A 60 -10.21 -4.61 10.04
CA LEU A 60 -9.61 -5.87 10.46
C LEU A 60 -10.63 -6.78 11.13
N ALA A 61 -11.44 -6.26 12.05
CA ALA A 61 -12.49 -7.02 12.75
C ALA A 61 -13.61 -7.46 11.78
N ALA A 62 -14.05 -6.57 10.88
CA ALA A 62 -15.06 -6.90 9.88
C ALA A 62 -14.59 -7.98 8.91
N PHE A 63 -13.31 -8.01 8.58
CA PHE A 63 -12.74 -9.04 7.72
C PHE A 63 -12.65 -10.39 8.43
N ASP A 64 -12.26 -10.44 9.70
CA ASP A 64 -12.28 -11.66 10.51
C ASP A 64 -13.68 -12.30 10.54
N VAL A 65 -14.71 -11.47 10.73
CA VAL A 65 -16.10 -11.94 10.68
C VAL A 65 -16.46 -12.50 9.30
N ALA A 66 -16.01 -11.83 8.23
CA ALA A 66 -16.28 -12.29 6.88
C ALA A 66 -15.63 -13.66 6.59
N LEU A 67 -14.35 -13.84 6.98
CA LEU A 67 -13.65 -15.13 6.85
C LEU A 67 -14.40 -16.25 7.59
N GLU A 68 -14.81 -16.00 8.85
CA GLU A 68 -15.54 -16.98 9.67
C GLU A 68 -16.90 -17.35 9.07
N ARG A 69 -17.61 -16.38 8.48
CA ARG A 69 -18.90 -16.65 7.81
C ARG A 69 -18.72 -17.55 6.59
N VAL A 70 -17.69 -17.29 5.77
CA VAL A 70 -17.36 -18.13 4.61
C VAL A 70 -16.99 -19.56 5.05
N GLU A 71 -16.17 -19.73 6.08
CA GLU A 71 -15.84 -21.05 6.67
C GLU A 71 -17.07 -21.82 7.13
N ARG A 72 -18.11 -21.12 7.56
CA ARG A 72 -19.40 -21.71 7.96
C ARG A 72 -20.39 -21.90 6.78
N GLY A 73 -19.92 -21.76 5.54
CA GLY A 73 -20.75 -21.88 4.34
C GLY A 73 -21.74 -20.74 4.14
N ARG A 74 -21.53 -19.57 4.79
CA ARG A 74 -22.36 -18.39 4.60
C ARG A 74 -21.75 -17.48 3.55
N PRO A 75 -22.48 -17.12 2.48
CA PRO A 75 -21.93 -16.28 1.42
C PRO A 75 -21.57 -14.89 1.96
N GLU A 76 -20.43 -14.40 1.52
CA GLU A 76 -19.97 -13.04 1.77
C GLU A 76 -19.54 -12.37 0.46
N ARG A 77 -19.71 -11.05 0.40
CA ARG A 77 -19.28 -10.28 -0.77
C ARG A 77 -17.76 -10.09 -0.72
N SER A 78 -17.13 -10.19 -1.87
CA SER A 78 -15.73 -9.80 -2.06
C SER A 78 -15.51 -8.34 -1.65
N LEU A 79 -14.32 -8.02 -1.11
CA LEU A 79 -14.01 -6.73 -0.49
C LEU A 79 -13.16 -5.86 -1.41
N ILE A 80 -13.55 -4.60 -1.61
CA ILE A 80 -12.76 -3.62 -2.36
C ILE A 80 -12.44 -2.41 -1.47
N LEU A 81 -11.15 -2.19 -1.25
CA LEU A 81 -10.60 -1.03 -0.55
C LEU A 81 -10.36 0.10 -1.55
N THR A 82 -10.97 1.26 -1.33
CA THR A 82 -10.79 2.43 -2.20
C THR A 82 -10.22 3.61 -1.41
N GLY A 83 -9.37 4.40 -2.02
CA GLY A 83 -8.80 5.59 -1.36
C GLY A 83 -7.64 6.20 -2.13
N LEU A 84 -7.20 7.37 -1.71
CA LEU A 84 -6.07 8.08 -2.30
C LEU A 84 -4.75 7.31 -2.10
N ARG A 85 -3.71 7.74 -2.79
CA ARG A 85 -2.35 7.20 -2.55
C ARG A 85 -1.84 7.66 -1.19
N GLY A 86 -1.10 6.80 -0.49
CA GLY A 86 -0.55 7.11 0.84
C GLY A 86 -1.48 6.89 2.04
N VAL A 87 -2.77 6.54 1.83
CA VAL A 87 -3.72 6.24 2.93
C VAL A 87 -3.55 4.85 3.56
N GLY A 88 -2.60 4.05 3.07
CA GLY A 88 -2.28 2.74 3.66
C GLY A 88 -3.05 1.55 3.09
N LYS A 89 -3.68 1.64 1.89
CA LYS A 89 -4.43 0.52 1.28
C LYS A 89 -3.60 -0.77 1.15
N THR A 90 -2.41 -0.67 0.56
CA THR A 90 -1.48 -1.81 0.39
C THR A 90 -1.09 -2.44 1.73
N VAL A 91 -0.87 -1.61 2.74
CA VAL A 91 -0.53 -2.06 4.11
C VAL A 91 -1.70 -2.82 4.72
N LEU A 92 -2.92 -2.26 4.63
CA LEU A 92 -4.13 -2.92 5.11
C LEU A 92 -4.39 -4.22 4.33
N LEU A 93 -4.22 -4.21 3.00
CA LEU A 93 -4.35 -5.41 2.16
C LEU A 93 -3.41 -6.53 2.62
N ASN A 94 -2.17 -6.19 2.97
CA ASN A 94 -1.20 -7.14 3.51
C ASN A 94 -1.61 -7.65 4.91
N ALA A 95 -2.15 -6.78 5.77
CA ALA A 95 -2.63 -7.18 7.10
C ALA A 95 -3.85 -8.12 7.01
N LEU A 96 -4.79 -7.84 6.10
CA LEU A 96 -5.92 -8.72 5.81
C LEU A 96 -5.44 -10.08 5.28
N ARG A 97 -4.42 -10.09 4.42
CA ARG A 97 -3.83 -11.34 3.94
C ARG A 97 -3.21 -12.14 5.08
N SER A 98 -2.48 -11.49 5.99
CA SER A 98 -1.91 -12.18 7.17
C SER A 98 -3.02 -12.85 8.00
N LYS A 99 -4.14 -12.15 8.24
CA LYS A 99 -5.29 -12.73 8.95
C LYS A 99 -5.88 -13.98 8.26
N ALA A 100 -5.99 -13.96 6.94
CA ALA A 100 -6.44 -15.14 6.18
C ALA A 100 -5.43 -16.30 6.31
N LEU A 101 -4.12 -16.02 6.23
CA LEU A 101 -3.06 -17.02 6.45
C LEU A 101 -3.10 -17.62 7.84
N ASP A 102 -3.28 -16.80 8.89
CA ASP A 102 -3.36 -17.25 10.28
C ASP A 102 -4.55 -18.21 10.51
N ARG A 103 -5.63 -18.05 9.72
CA ARG A 103 -6.78 -18.98 9.71
C ARG A 103 -6.56 -20.19 8.79
N GLY A 104 -5.44 -20.26 8.09
CA GLY A 104 -5.08 -21.37 7.19
C GLY A 104 -5.75 -21.33 5.84
N TRP A 105 -6.23 -20.18 5.41
CA TRP A 105 -6.74 -19.98 4.06
C TRP A 105 -5.60 -20.05 3.03
N GLY A 106 -5.92 -20.54 1.84
CA GLY A 106 -5.04 -20.36 0.70
C GLY A 106 -5.04 -18.91 0.26
N THR A 107 -3.86 -18.28 0.13
CA THR A 107 -3.78 -16.88 -0.23
C THR A 107 -2.90 -16.64 -1.46
N GLY A 108 -3.40 -15.82 -2.38
CA GLY A 108 -2.64 -15.29 -3.51
C GLY A 108 -2.60 -13.77 -3.48
N LYS A 109 -1.45 -13.16 -3.79
CA LYS A 109 -1.34 -11.70 -3.92
C LYS A 109 -0.78 -11.31 -5.28
N VAL A 110 -1.42 -10.32 -5.90
CA VAL A 110 -1.05 -9.74 -7.20
C VAL A 110 -1.09 -8.24 -7.10
N GLU A 111 -0.21 -7.56 -7.81
CA GLU A 111 -0.28 -6.15 -8.12
C GLU A 111 -0.62 -5.99 -9.61
N ALA A 112 -1.74 -5.37 -9.92
CA ALA A 112 -2.12 -5.08 -11.29
C ALA A 112 -1.17 -4.03 -11.88
N ARG A 113 -0.91 -4.14 -13.18
CA ARG A 113 -0.04 -3.20 -13.91
C ARG A 113 -0.73 -2.76 -15.18
N PRO A 114 -0.60 -1.49 -15.56
CA PRO A 114 -1.16 -0.98 -16.81
C PRO A 114 -0.77 -1.86 -18.01
N ASP A 115 -1.73 -2.07 -18.88
CA ASP A 115 -1.56 -2.81 -20.15
C ASP A 115 -0.99 -4.24 -20.00
N THR A 116 -1.08 -4.83 -18.79
CA THR A 116 -0.60 -6.19 -18.51
C THR A 116 -1.76 -7.08 -18.09
N SER A 117 -1.97 -8.21 -18.75
CA SER A 117 -3.01 -9.16 -18.36
C SER A 117 -2.74 -9.76 -16.97
N LEU A 118 -3.81 -9.93 -16.21
CA LEU A 118 -3.81 -10.54 -14.89
C LEU A 118 -3.47 -12.04 -14.94
N ARG A 119 -3.69 -12.73 -16.08
CA ARG A 119 -3.54 -14.19 -16.22
C ARG A 119 -2.22 -14.71 -15.64
N ARG A 120 -1.12 -14.15 -16.08
CA ARG A 120 0.22 -14.58 -15.68
C ARG A 120 0.54 -14.32 -14.18
N PRO A 121 0.40 -13.10 -13.64
CA PRO A 121 0.64 -12.87 -12.21
C PRO A 121 -0.32 -13.66 -11.31
N LEU A 122 -1.57 -13.84 -11.74
CA LEU A 122 -2.56 -14.63 -11.01
C LEU A 122 -2.20 -16.12 -10.95
N THR A 123 -1.63 -16.68 -12.03
CA THR A 123 -1.13 -18.07 -12.01
C THR A 123 -0.12 -18.27 -10.89
N GLY A 124 0.86 -17.36 -10.74
CA GLY A 124 1.84 -17.43 -9.65
C GLY A 124 1.23 -17.28 -8.26
N ALA A 125 0.28 -16.36 -8.12
CA ALA A 125 -0.42 -16.11 -6.86
C ALA A 125 -1.29 -17.30 -6.42
N LEU A 126 -2.04 -17.90 -7.35
CA LEU A 126 -2.87 -19.09 -7.06
C LEU A 126 -2.03 -20.33 -6.85
N HIS A 127 -0.86 -20.47 -7.52
CA HIS A 127 0.08 -21.53 -7.20
C HIS A 127 0.55 -21.48 -5.74
N ALA A 128 0.85 -20.29 -5.21
CA ALA A 128 1.18 -20.13 -3.79
C ALA A 128 0.01 -20.53 -2.89
N ALA A 129 -1.22 -20.10 -3.22
CA ALA A 129 -2.43 -20.46 -2.47
C ALA A 129 -2.66 -21.98 -2.45
N VAL A 130 -2.54 -22.66 -3.60
CA VAL A 130 -2.68 -24.13 -3.69
C VAL A 130 -1.60 -24.84 -2.87
N ARG A 131 -0.36 -24.33 -2.86
CA ARG A 131 0.71 -24.88 -2.02
C ARG A 131 0.40 -24.74 -0.52
N GLU A 132 -0.13 -23.62 -0.08
CA GLU A 132 -0.55 -23.43 1.31
C GLU A 132 -1.64 -24.42 1.71
N LEU A 133 -2.62 -24.65 0.85
CA LEU A 133 -3.69 -25.63 1.04
C LEU A 133 -3.16 -27.08 1.03
N SER A 134 -2.22 -27.39 0.14
CA SER A 134 -1.70 -28.76 -0.06
C SER A 134 -1.04 -29.34 1.19
N VAL A 135 -0.47 -28.51 2.05
CA VAL A 135 0.14 -28.94 3.33
C VAL A 135 -0.89 -29.63 4.25
N ARG A 136 -2.16 -29.23 4.14
CA ARG A 136 -3.27 -29.74 4.97
C ARG A 136 -4.16 -30.75 4.24
N HIS A 137 -4.07 -30.79 2.91
CA HIS A 137 -4.93 -31.64 2.09
C HIS A 137 -4.43 -33.09 2.08
N ARG A 138 -5.34 -34.06 2.35
CA ARG A 138 -5.00 -35.48 2.47
C ARG A 138 -5.11 -36.25 1.15
N ALA A 139 -5.55 -35.63 0.06
CA ALA A 139 -5.70 -36.24 -1.26
C ALA A 139 -4.73 -35.59 -2.26
N PRO A 140 -3.51 -36.15 -2.42
CA PRO A 140 -2.50 -35.61 -3.36
C PRO A 140 -2.99 -35.53 -4.82
N ASP A 141 -3.85 -36.45 -5.23
CA ASP A 141 -4.39 -36.49 -6.60
C ASP A 141 -5.25 -35.25 -6.88
N ARG A 142 -6.08 -34.79 -5.91
CA ARG A 142 -6.87 -33.58 -6.01
C ARG A 142 -5.98 -32.34 -6.15
N VAL A 143 -4.92 -32.27 -5.37
CA VAL A 143 -3.94 -31.18 -5.48
C VAL A 143 -3.29 -31.19 -6.86
N SER A 144 -2.91 -32.35 -7.36
CA SER A 144 -2.30 -32.52 -8.68
C SER A 144 -3.25 -32.11 -9.81
N GLU A 145 -4.54 -32.44 -9.72
CA GLU A 145 -5.58 -32.01 -10.68
C GLU A 145 -5.68 -30.47 -10.74
N VAL A 146 -5.77 -29.80 -9.58
CA VAL A 146 -5.84 -28.34 -9.51
C VAL A 146 -4.56 -27.69 -10.05
N LEU A 147 -3.40 -28.26 -9.77
CA LEU A 147 -2.13 -27.79 -10.32
C LEU A 147 -2.07 -27.96 -11.84
N ALA A 148 -2.63 -29.06 -12.39
CA ALA A 148 -2.72 -29.25 -13.83
C ALA A 148 -3.63 -28.22 -14.51
N THR A 149 -4.77 -27.88 -13.90
CA THR A 149 -5.65 -26.79 -14.35
C THR A 149 -4.95 -25.43 -14.30
N LEU A 150 -4.23 -25.15 -13.21
CA LEU A 150 -3.45 -23.92 -13.07
C LEU A 150 -2.35 -23.81 -14.13
N LYS A 151 -1.70 -24.93 -14.47
CA LYS A 151 -0.70 -24.99 -15.54
C LYS A 151 -1.32 -24.71 -16.90
N ALA A 152 -2.49 -25.30 -17.19
CA ALA A 152 -3.24 -25.05 -18.42
C ALA A 152 -3.60 -23.58 -18.59
N PHE A 153 -4.16 -22.96 -17.52
CA PHE A 153 -4.46 -21.53 -17.48
C PHE A 153 -3.22 -20.65 -17.76
N GLY A 154 -2.09 -20.94 -17.11
CA GLY A 154 -0.85 -20.19 -17.27
C GLY A 154 -0.23 -20.30 -18.67
N LEU A 155 -0.33 -21.46 -19.31
CA LEU A 155 0.24 -21.71 -20.65
C LEU A 155 -0.47 -20.92 -21.75
N ARG A 156 -1.76 -20.61 -21.61
CA ARG A 156 -2.55 -19.81 -22.58
C ARG A 156 -2.19 -18.32 -22.56
N SER A 157 -1.32 -17.87 -21.66
CA SER A 157 -0.90 -16.47 -21.59
C SER A 157 -0.09 -15.97 -22.80
N ASN A 158 0.30 -16.86 -23.75
CA ASN A 158 1.03 -16.45 -24.94
C ASN A 158 0.54 -17.15 -26.23
N PRO A 159 -0.41 -16.52 -26.99
CA PRO A 159 -0.96 -17.09 -28.23
C PRO A 159 0.04 -17.15 -29.39
N ARG A 160 1.24 -16.57 -29.27
CA ARG A 160 2.25 -16.54 -30.35
C ARG A 160 3.37 -17.59 -30.22
N GLY A 161 3.08 -18.71 -29.63
CA GLY A 161 3.83 -19.97 -29.64
C GLY A 161 5.35 -19.83 -29.81
N GLY A 162 6.10 -19.84 -28.73
CA GLY A 162 7.55 -19.93 -28.76
C GLY A 162 8.08 -20.61 -27.49
N LYS A 163 9.26 -21.25 -27.59
CA LYS A 163 9.97 -21.98 -26.50
C LYS A 163 10.17 -21.20 -25.18
N LEU A 164 9.73 -19.93 -25.09
CA LEU A 164 9.71 -19.09 -23.90
C LEU A 164 8.60 -19.44 -22.92
N ILE A 165 7.58 -20.20 -23.32
CA ILE A 165 6.42 -20.58 -22.51
C ILE A 165 6.83 -21.51 -21.36
N GLU A 166 7.71 -22.46 -21.61
CA GLU A 166 8.18 -23.43 -20.60
C GLU A 166 9.01 -22.82 -19.47
N ARG A 167 9.62 -21.66 -19.73
CA ARG A 167 10.49 -20.99 -18.73
C ARG A 167 9.74 -20.22 -17.65
N TRP A 168 8.43 -20.00 -17.85
CA TRP A 168 7.72 -19.08 -16.96
C TRP A 168 6.64 -19.72 -16.07
N THR A 169 6.09 -20.84 -16.42
CA THR A 169 5.20 -21.55 -15.49
C THR A 169 5.96 -21.88 -14.20
N PRO A 170 5.36 -21.65 -13.02
CA PRO A 170 5.90 -22.24 -11.79
C PRO A 170 6.24 -23.69 -12.07
N ALA A 171 7.31 -24.21 -11.48
CA ALA A 171 7.70 -25.62 -11.62
C ALA A 171 6.54 -26.50 -11.09
N ILE A 172 5.57 -26.76 -11.97
CA ILE A 172 4.42 -27.63 -11.72
C ILE A 172 4.70 -28.93 -12.47
N ASP A 173 4.87 -30.00 -11.72
CA ASP A 173 5.09 -31.32 -12.29
C ASP A 173 3.83 -31.85 -13.01
N GLY A 174 4.04 -32.75 -13.97
CA GLY A 174 2.95 -33.35 -14.74
C GLY A 174 2.47 -32.54 -15.95
N PRO A 175 1.57 -33.11 -16.76
CA PRO A 175 0.98 -32.43 -17.92
C PRO A 175 -0.05 -31.38 -17.50
N PRO A 176 -0.31 -30.35 -18.34
CA PRO A 176 -1.43 -29.45 -18.13
C PRO A 176 -2.76 -30.21 -18.31
N SER A 177 -3.81 -29.75 -17.65
CA SER A 177 -5.19 -30.21 -17.88
C SER A 177 -5.59 -29.94 -19.34
N SER A 178 -6.39 -30.84 -19.90
CA SER A 178 -6.94 -30.68 -21.25
C SER A 178 -8.46 -30.49 -21.18
N GLY A 179 -8.97 -29.47 -21.86
CA GLY A 179 -10.39 -29.10 -21.85
C GLY A 179 -10.85 -28.41 -20.57
N ARG A 180 -9.93 -27.89 -19.76
CA ARG A 180 -10.23 -27.15 -18.56
C ARG A 180 -9.25 -26.00 -18.35
N ALA A 181 -9.77 -24.77 -18.22
CA ALA A 181 -9.02 -23.51 -18.13
C ALA A 181 -8.02 -23.28 -19.28
N ASP A 182 -8.31 -23.84 -20.45
CA ASP A 182 -7.46 -23.84 -21.63
C ASP A 182 -8.16 -23.38 -22.91
N SER A 183 -9.37 -22.82 -22.79
CA SER A 183 -10.16 -22.33 -23.93
C SER A 183 -9.52 -21.13 -24.63
N GLY A 184 -8.75 -20.31 -23.90
CA GLY A 184 -8.20 -19.05 -24.32
C GLY A 184 -9.10 -17.85 -24.02
N ASP A 185 -10.36 -18.07 -23.62
CA ASP A 185 -11.25 -17.06 -23.09
C ASP A 185 -10.96 -16.83 -21.61
N MET A 186 -10.73 -15.57 -21.23
CA MET A 186 -10.34 -15.24 -19.85
C MET A 186 -11.49 -15.44 -18.86
N GLU A 187 -12.75 -15.21 -19.25
CA GLU A 187 -13.90 -15.39 -18.36
C GLU A 187 -14.13 -16.87 -18.06
N ILE A 188 -14.08 -17.72 -19.08
CA ILE A 188 -14.26 -19.16 -18.94
C ILE A 188 -13.12 -19.76 -18.13
N ASP A 189 -11.87 -19.53 -18.58
CA ASP A 189 -10.69 -20.12 -17.98
C ASP A 189 -10.51 -19.73 -16.51
N LEU A 190 -10.78 -18.45 -16.17
CA LEU A 190 -10.65 -17.97 -14.80
C LEU A 190 -11.71 -18.58 -13.87
N LEU A 191 -12.96 -18.67 -14.33
CA LEU A 191 -14.02 -19.27 -13.56
C LEU A 191 -13.72 -20.75 -13.24
N GLU A 192 -13.29 -21.50 -14.24
CA GLU A 192 -12.95 -22.92 -14.07
C GLU A 192 -11.81 -23.11 -13.07
N LEU A 193 -10.74 -22.31 -13.22
CA LEU A 193 -9.60 -22.35 -12.31
C LEU A 193 -9.98 -21.97 -10.87
N LEU A 194 -10.73 -20.88 -10.68
CA LEU A 194 -11.13 -20.44 -9.35
C LEU A 194 -12.11 -21.43 -8.70
N THR A 195 -12.95 -22.10 -9.49
CA THR A 195 -13.84 -23.18 -9.02
C THR A 195 -13.03 -24.35 -8.47
N ASP A 196 -12.00 -24.78 -9.19
CA ASP A 196 -11.13 -25.89 -8.75
C ASP A 196 -10.36 -25.55 -7.49
N VAL A 197 -9.80 -24.33 -7.43
CA VAL A 197 -9.05 -23.87 -6.25
C VAL A 197 -9.96 -23.71 -5.03
N ALA A 198 -11.17 -23.19 -5.22
CA ALA A 198 -12.16 -23.05 -4.14
C ALA A 198 -12.64 -24.42 -3.63
N SER A 199 -12.85 -25.39 -4.54
CA SER A 199 -13.22 -26.76 -4.18
C SER A 199 -12.12 -27.43 -3.31
N LEU A 200 -10.85 -27.24 -3.66
CA LEU A 200 -9.74 -27.75 -2.86
C LEU A 200 -9.74 -27.20 -1.43
N ALA A 201 -10.05 -25.91 -1.26
CA ALA A 201 -10.17 -25.28 0.06
C ALA A 201 -11.39 -25.80 0.83
N ALA A 202 -12.53 -25.98 0.14
CA ALA A 202 -13.74 -26.53 0.73
C ALA A 202 -13.51 -27.95 1.32
N ASP A 203 -12.73 -28.79 0.65
CA ASP A 203 -12.41 -30.15 1.10
C ASP A 203 -11.76 -30.19 2.50
N ILE A 204 -11.10 -29.11 2.92
CA ILE A 204 -10.45 -28.99 4.24
C ILE A 204 -11.12 -27.95 5.15
N GLY A 205 -12.30 -27.45 4.78
CA GLY A 205 -13.13 -26.57 5.61
C GLY A 205 -12.57 -25.14 5.75
N VAL A 206 -11.78 -24.66 4.78
CA VAL A 206 -11.27 -23.27 4.74
C VAL A 206 -11.66 -22.60 3.44
N GLY A 207 -11.18 -21.38 3.21
CA GLY A 207 -11.40 -20.63 1.98
C GLY A 207 -10.11 -20.29 1.24
N VAL A 208 -10.30 -19.63 0.10
CA VAL A 208 -9.26 -18.98 -0.69
C VAL A 208 -9.51 -17.50 -0.76
N ALA A 209 -8.47 -16.69 -0.52
CA ALA A 209 -8.52 -15.25 -0.69
C ALA A 209 -7.48 -14.78 -1.71
N VAL A 210 -7.93 -14.10 -2.75
CA VAL A 210 -7.06 -13.50 -3.77
C VAL A 210 -6.99 -11.99 -3.53
N PHE A 211 -5.80 -11.51 -3.22
CA PHE A 211 -5.51 -10.11 -2.94
C PHE A 211 -4.97 -9.42 -4.18
N ILE A 212 -5.66 -8.38 -4.66
CA ILE A 212 -5.28 -7.66 -5.89
C ILE A 212 -5.10 -6.18 -5.55
N ASP A 213 -3.85 -5.71 -5.63
CA ASP A 213 -3.53 -4.30 -5.45
C ASP A 213 -3.59 -3.54 -6.79
N GLU A 214 -3.77 -2.22 -6.74
CA GLU A 214 -3.88 -1.30 -7.88
C GLU A 214 -4.90 -1.76 -8.95
N MET A 215 -6.06 -2.26 -8.52
CA MET A 215 -7.09 -2.85 -9.40
C MET A 215 -7.58 -1.92 -10.53
N GLN A 216 -7.42 -0.60 -10.41
CA GLN A 216 -7.75 0.33 -11.51
C GLN A 216 -6.84 0.16 -12.74
N ASP A 217 -5.71 -0.55 -12.60
CA ASP A 217 -4.77 -0.83 -13.69
C ASP A 217 -5.06 -2.15 -14.40
N LEU A 218 -6.12 -2.87 -14.00
CA LEU A 218 -6.59 -4.08 -14.68
C LEU A 218 -7.11 -3.75 -16.08
N THR A 219 -6.88 -4.66 -17.02
CA THR A 219 -7.48 -4.54 -18.34
C THR A 219 -9.00 -4.74 -18.28
N PRO A 220 -9.79 -4.14 -19.20
CA PRO A 220 -11.24 -4.37 -19.23
C PRO A 220 -11.63 -5.86 -19.31
N GLN A 221 -10.84 -6.68 -19.99
CA GLN A 221 -11.04 -8.12 -20.07
C GLN A 221 -10.83 -8.81 -18.71
N ASP A 222 -9.79 -8.44 -17.98
CA ASP A 222 -9.50 -8.98 -16.65
C ASP A 222 -10.59 -8.58 -15.64
N VAL A 223 -11.07 -7.32 -15.71
CA VAL A 223 -12.18 -6.83 -14.88
C VAL A 223 -13.46 -7.64 -15.15
N SER A 224 -13.78 -7.85 -16.44
CA SER A 224 -14.95 -8.64 -16.84
C SER A 224 -14.88 -10.06 -16.31
N ALA A 225 -13.72 -10.73 -16.47
CA ALA A 225 -13.51 -12.09 -16.02
C ALA A 225 -13.60 -12.22 -14.48
N LEU A 226 -13.01 -11.28 -13.73
CA LEU A 226 -13.13 -11.26 -12.27
C LEU A 226 -14.57 -11.07 -11.80
N CYS A 227 -15.31 -10.12 -12.39
CA CYS A 227 -16.70 -9.89 -12.05
C CYS A 227 -17.58 -11.11 -12.36
N ALA A 228 -17.40 -11.74 -13.54
CA ALA A 228 -18.12 -12.95 -13.93
C ALA A 228 -17.84 -14.11 -12.97
N SER A 229 -16.56 -14.36 -12.66
CA SER A 229 -16.15 -15.42 -11.73
C SER A 229 -16.70 -15.19 -10.32
N CYS A 230 -16.61 -13.95 -9.79
CA CYS A 230 -17.19 -13.62 -8.48
C CYS A 230 -18.71 -13.84 -8.45
N HIS A 231 -19.40 -13.52 -9.53
CA HIS A 231 -20.84 -13.71 -9.62
C HIS A 231 -21.21 -15.19 -9.53
N GLU A 232 -20.66 -16.03 -10.40
CA GLU A 232 -20.94 -17.47 -10.44
C GLU A 232 -20.56 -18.18 -9.13
N LEU A 233 -19.35 -17.90 -8.61
CA LEU A 233 -18.88 -18.50 -7.36
C LEU A 233 -19.70 -18.07 -6.14
N SER A 234 -20.24 -16.85 -6.13
CA SER A 234 -21.13 -16.39 -5.06
C SER A 234 -22.47 -17.12 -5.04
N GLN A 235 -22.97 -17.55 -6.20
CA GLN A 235 -24.23 -18.31 -6.31
C GLN A 235 -24.08 -19.75 -5.83
N THR A 236 -22.91 -20.35 -6.04
CA THR A 236 -22.62 -21.71 -5.58
C THR A 236 -22.18 -21.79 -4.12
N GLY A 237 -21.97 -20.64 -3.46
CA GLY A 237 -21.44 -20.60 -2.09
C GLY A 237 -19.98 -21.07 -1.98
N ALA A 238 -19.23 -21.01 -3.06
CA ALA A 238 -17.82 -21.39 -3.07
C ALA A 238 -17.01 -20.56 -2.06
N PRO A 239 -16.11 -21.17 -1.25
CA PRO A 239 -15.36 -20.46 -0.23
C PRO A 239 -14.19 -19.66 -0.84
N LEU A 240 -14.52 -18.67 -1.68
CA LEU A 240 -13.56 -17.81 -2.35
C LEU A 240 -13.92 -16.35 -2.13
N MET A 241 -12.90 -15.54 -1.84
CA MET A 241 -13.04 -14.10 -1.69
C MET A 241 -11.97 -13.36 -2.49
N ILE A 242 -12.38 -12.37 -3.28
CA ILE A 242 -11.47 -11.38 -3.86
C ILE A 242 -11.38 -10.20 -2.90
N VAL A 243 -10.15 -9.81 -2.57
CA VAL A 243 -9.87 -8.63 -1.74
C VAL A 243 -9.05 -7.66 -2.58
N GLY A 244 -9.68 -6.61 -3.07
CA GLY A 244 -9.04 -5.66 -3.96
C GLY A 244 -8.69 -4.34 -3.30
N ALA A 245 -7.71 -3.63 -3.84
CA ALA A 245 -7.39 -2.26 -3.47
C ALA A 245 -7.18 -1.40 -4.72
N GLY A 246 -7.63 -0.13 -4.67
CA GLY A 246 -7.45 0.78 -5.79
C GLY A 246 -7.81 2.23 -5.48
N LEU A 247 -7.79 3.06 -6.51
CA LEU A 247 -8.12 4.48 -6.43
C LEU A 247 -9.62 4.72 -6.22
N PRO A 248 -10.04 5.92 -5.79
CA PRO A 248 -11.44 6.20 -5.47
C PRO A 248 -12.43 5.93 -6.60
N HIS A 249 -12.01 6.02 -7.87
CA HIS A 249 -12.87 5.79 -9.04
C HIS A 249 -13.02 4.29 -9.40
N LEU A 250 -12.35 3.37 -8.70
CA LEU A 250 -12.41 1.93 -8.99
C LEU A 250 -13.86 1.38 -9.04
N PRO A 251 -14.79 1.78 -8.17
CA PRO A 251 -16.19 1.33 -8.29
C PRO A 251 -16.80 1.61 -9.65
N SER A 252 -16.51 2.79 -10.23
CA SER A 252 -17.01 3.16 -11.57
C SER A 252 -16.37 2.30 -12.67
N VAL A 253 -15.09 1.93 -12.53
CA VAL A 253 -14.40 1.03 -13.48
C VAL A 253 -15.05 -0.36 -13.46
N LEU A 254 -15.32 -0.90 -12.28
CA LEU A 254 -15.96 -2.21 -12.13
C LEU A 254 -17.42 -2.21 -12.66
N SER A 255 -18.19 -1.15 -12.35
CA SER A 255 -19.59 -1.02 -12.81
C SER A 255 -19.71 -0.81 -14.32
N ALA A 256 -18.72 -0.16 -14.94
CA ALA A 256 -18.69 0.00 -16.39
C ALA A 256 -18.47 -1.33 -17.13
N SER A 257 -17.82 -2.31 -16.51
CA SER A 257 -17.61 -3.64 -17.08
C SER A 257 -18.85 -4.54 -17.00
N LYS A 258 -19.44 -4.63 -15.81
CA LYS A 258 -20.64 -5.44 -15.55
C LYS A 258 -21.58 -4.69 -14.61
N SER A 259 -22.80 -4.41 -15.02
CA SER A 259 -23.79 -3.62 -14.26
C SER A 259 -24.12 -4.19 -12.86
N TYR A 260 -23.97 -5.50 -12.67
CA TYR A 260 -24.23 -6.16 -11.38
C TYR A 260 -23.04 -6.09 -10.39
N SER A 261 -21.90 -5.53 -10.79
CA SER A 261 -20.70 -5.45 -9.93
C SER A 261 -20.92 -4.66 -8.63
N GLU A 262 -21.85 -3.71 -8.63
CA GLU A 262 -22.25 -2.96 -7.43
C GLU A 262 -22.74 -3.87 -6.29
N ARG A 263 -23.34 -5.01 -6.63
CA ARG A 263 -23.87 -5.99 -5.67
C ARG A 263 -22.88 -7.09 -5.32
N LEU A 264 -21.86 -7.31 -6.16
CA LEU A 264 -20.82 -8.33 -5.94
C LEU A 264 -19.84 -7.94 -4.87
N PHE A 265 -19.53 -6.65 -4.77
CA PHE A 265 -18.46 -6.16 -3.93
C PHE A 265 -18.99 -5.33 -2.76
N ARG A 266 -18.32 -5.48 -1.62
CA ARG A 266 -18.41 -4.56 -0.50
C ARG A 266 -17.30 -3.52 -0.67
N TYR A 267 -17.65 -2.28 -0.91
CA TYR A 267 -16.71 -1.18 -1.03
C TYR A 267 -16.46 -0.56 0.33
N VAL A 268 -15.19 -0.42 0.70
CA VAL A 268 -14.74 0.24 1.92
C VAL A 268 -13.80 1.37 1.54
N ARG A 269 -14.18 2.59 1.86
CA ARG A 269 -13.33 3.75 1.65
C ARG A 269 -12.30 3.84 2.77
N ILE A 270 -11.03 3.83 2.38
CA ILE A 270 -9.89 4.02 3.26
C ILE A 270 -9.44 5.46 3.13
N ASP A 271 -9.56 6.20 4.22
CA ASP A 271 -9.24 7.62 4.27
C ASP A 271 -8.03 7.87 5.18
N ARG A 272 -7.65 9.15 5.31
CA ARG A 272 -6.65 9.61 6.27
C ARG A 272 -7.04 9.22 7.70
N LEU A 273 -6.06 9.17 8.59
CA LEU A 273 -6.28 8.97 10.01
C LEU A 273 -6.96 10.20 10.62
N ASP A 274 -7.85 9.98 11.56
CA ASP A 274 -8.33 11.01 12.46
C ASP A 274 -7.27 11.35 13.53
N SER A 275 -7.55 12.31 14.39
CA SER A 275 -6.61 12.74 15.44
C SER A 275 -6.18 11.59 16.34
N ALA A 276 -7.11 10.73 16.75
CA ALA A 276 -6.82 9.57 17.59
C ALA A 276 -5.94 8.53 16.85
N GLY A 277 -6.18 8.36 15.56
CA GLY A 277 -5.35 7.49 14.72
C GLY A 277 -3.94 8.03 14.53
N VAL A 278 -3.76 9.34 14.34
CA VAL A 278 -2.44 9.99 14.28
C VAL A 278 -1.71 9.84 15.61
N GLU A 279 -2.37 10.16 16.72
CA GLU A 279 -1.82 10.01 18.05
C GLU A 279 -1.35 8.58 18.31
N ARG A 280 -2.18 7.58 18.06
CA ARG A 280 -1.83 6.16 18.24
C ARG A 280 -0.68 5.75 17.31
N ALA A 281 -0.64 6.23 16.05
CA ALA A 281 0.42 5.93 15.11
C ALA A 281 1.79 6.47 15.53
N LEU A 282 1.82 7.52 16.37
CA LEU A 282 3.03 8.15 16.87
C LEU A 282 3.40 7.67 18.27
N LEU A 283 2.47 7.70 19.23
CA LEU A 283 2.74 7.35 20.63
C LEU A 283 3.10 5.89 20.82
N ALA A 284 2.29 4.96 20.35
CA ALA A 284 2.50 3.55 20.62
C ALA A 284 3.86 3.01 20.14
N PRO A 285 4.40 3.42 18.96
CA PRO A 285 5.77 3.06 18.59
C PRO A 285 6.84 3.72 19.45
N ALA A 286 6.67 5.01 19.78
CA ALA A 286 7.63 5.75 20.60
C ALA A 286 7.76 5.16 22.02
N GLU A 287 6.63 4.84 22.65
CA GLU A 287 6.59 4.23 23.99
C GLU A 287 7.30 2.88 24.05
N ARG A 288 7.17 2.07 22.99
CA ARG A 288 7.92 0.79 22.89
C ARG A 288 9.44 0.99 22.84
N GLU A 289 9.87 2.14 22.37
CA GLU A 289 11.29 2.53 22.31
C GLU A 289 11.72 3.41 23.49
N GLY A 290 10.84 3.64 24.47
CA GLY A 290 11.12 4.37 25.69
C GLY A 290 11.05 5.90 25.57
N ALA A 291 10.46 6.41 24.49
CA ALA A 291 10.21 7.83 24.28
C ALA A 291 8.71 8.14 24.19
N THR A 292 8.36 9.43 24.24
CA THR A 292 6.97 9.88 24.10
C THR A 292 6.89 11.18 23.33
N TRP A 293 5.68 11.64 23.07
CA TRP A 293 5.38 12.88 22.36
C TRP A 293 4.63 13.84 23.27
N ALA A 294 4.94 15.11 23.21
CA ALA A 294 4.16 16.15 23.85
C ALA A 294 2.81 16.35 23.12
N ALA A 295 1.78 16.78 23.82
CA ALA A 295 0.44 16.94 23.23
C ALA A 295 0.41 17.94 22.08
N ASP A 296 1.13 19.08 22.22
CA ASP A 296 1.25 20.10 21.19
C ASP A 296 2.01 19.59 19.94
N ALA A 297 2.96 18.65 20.11
CA ALA A 297 3.64 18.00 19.01
C ALA A 297 2.71 17.07 18.22
N LEU A 298 1.83 16.34 18.90
CA LEU A 298 0.82 15.49 18.25
C LEU A 298 -0.15 16.32 17.42
N ASP A 299 -0.60 17.47 17.94
CA ASP A 299 -1.43 18.43 17.19
C ASP A 299 -0.70 18.98 15.96
N ALA A 300 0.55 19.38 16.13
CA ALA A 300 1.40 19.85 15.02
C ALA A 300 1.59 18.78 13.95
N MET A 301 1.83 17.52 14.36
CA MET A 301 1.95 16.38 13.46
C MET A 301 0.66 16.11 12.69
N GLY A 302 -0.50 16.19 13.35
CA GLY A 302 -1.82 16.07 12.72
C GLY A 302 -2.02 17.11 11.63
N ALA A 303 -1.71 18.37 11.93
CA ALA A 303 -1.82 19.48 10.98
C ALA A 303 -0.84 19.35 9.79
N THR A 304 0.43 19.02 10.06
CA THR A 304 1.49 18.95 9.05
C THR A 304 1.31 17.76 8.10
N SER A 305 0.99 16.57 8.64
CA SER A 305 0.78 15.35 7.85
C SER A 305 -0.60 15.31 7.17
N GLY A 306 -1.55 16.14 7.61
CA GLY A 306 -2.96 16.09 7.21
C GLY A 306 -3.62 14.74 7.53
N GLY A 307 -3.05 13.94 8.44
CA GLY A 307 -3.51 12.62 8.82
C GLY A 307 -3.21 11.51 7.80
N TYR A 308 -2.42 11.78 6.77
CA TYR A 308 -2.05 10.74 5.80
C TYR A 308 -0.98 9.82 6.38
N PRO A 309 -1.25 8.50 6.52
CA PRO A 309 -0.35 7.55 7.19
C PRO A 309 1.09 7.58 6.70
N TYR A 310 1.29 7.72 5.38
CA TYR A 310 2.64 7.81 4.81
C TYR A 310 3.38 9.06 5.30
N PHE A 311 2.69 10.21 5.35
CA PHE A 311 3.28 11.46 5.83
C PHE A 311 3.49 11.43 7.35
N VAL A 312 2.56 10.84 8.12
CA VAL A 312 2.75 10.62 9.57
C VAL A 312 4.05 9.86 9.83
N GLN A 313 4.35 8.80 9.05
CA GLN A 313 5.61 8.06 9.17
C GLN A 313 6.82 8.89 8.74
N ALA A 314 6.73 9.66 7.65
CA ALA A 314 7.84 10.48 7.16
C ALA A 314 8.21 11.60 8.13
N TYR A 315 7.22 12.37 8.56
CA TYR A 315 7.43 13.43 9.55
C TYR A 315 7.81 12.87 10.93
N GLY A 316 7.20 11.74 11.34
CA GLY A 316 7.54 11.05 12.58
C GLY A 316 9.00 10.60 12.61
N LYS A 317 9.48 10.05 11.48
CA LYS A 317 10.89 9.67 11.32
C LYS A 317 11.81 10.87 11.48
N ALA A 318 11.57 11.95 10.74
CA ALA A 318 12.39 13.15 10.80
C ALA A 318 12.39 13.78 12.20
N ALA A 319 11.21 13.90 12.83
CA ALA A 319 11.09 14.46 14.17
C ALA A 319 11.84 13.62 15.21
N TRP A 320 11.78 12.30 15.14
CA TRP A 320 12.57 11.41 15.98
C TRP A 320 14.07 11.61 15.80
N ASP A 321 14.55 11.65 14.55
CA ASP A 321 15.96 11.78 14.23
C ASP A 321 16.55 13.12 14.70
N HIS A 322 15.72 14.18 14.79
CA HIS A 322 16.12 15.52 15.23
C HIS A 322 15.91 15.77 16.73
N ALA A 323 14.99 15.10 17.38
CA ALA A 323 14.70 15.32 18.80
C ALA A 323 15.92 14.99 19.68
N PRO A 324 16.36 15.90 20.55
CA PRO A 324 17.47 15.63 21.46
C PRO A 324 17.05 14.76 22.64
N ASP A 325 15.81 14.93 23.11
CA ASP A 325 15.31 14.33 24.35
C ASP A 325 13.81 13.93 24.20
N SER A 326 13.29 13.18 25.17
CA SER A 326 11.87 12.87 25.33
C SER A 326 11.27 13.76 26.45
N PRO A 327 10.03 14.29 26.24
CA PRO A 327 9.12 14.10 25.11
C PRO A 327 9.52 14.87 23.85
N ILE A 328 9.24 14.30 22.66
CA ILE A 328 9.37 15.01 21.37
C ILE A 328 8.36 16.17 21.38
N THR A 329 8.82 17.40 21.08
CA THR A 329 8.05 18.64 21.21
C THR A 329 7.59 19.20 19.86
N ALA A 330 6.66 20.15 19.86
CA ALA A 330 6.25 20.87 18.65
C ALA A 330 7.44 21.63 18.00
N SER A 331 8.40 22.08 18.80
CA SER A 331 9.65 22.68 18.27
C SER A 331 10.48 21.69 17.47
N ASP A 332 10.59 20.45 17.92
CA ASP A 332 11.32 19.39 17.22
C ASP A 332 10.63 19.04 15.90
N VAL A 333 9.30 18.99 15.89
CA VAL A 333 8.50 18.83 14.67
C VAL A 333 8.77 19.98 13.68
N ALA A 334 8.77 21.22 14.16
CA ALA A 334 9.00 22.39 13.30
C ALA A 334 10.41 22.41 12.69
N VAL A 335 11.43 21.98 13.45
CA VAL A 335 12.81 21.86 12.97
C VAL A 335 12.96 20.73 11.95
N ALA A 336 12.28 19.61 12.16
CA ALA A 336 12.36 18.43 11.30
C ALA A 336 11.53 18.54 10.01
N ALA A 337 10.46 19.35 10.01
CA ALA A 337 9.50 19.46 8.91
C ALA A 337 10.16 19.76 7.54
N PRO A 338 11.10 20.71 7.40
CA PRO A 338 11.75 20.98 6.12
C PRO A 338 12.50 19.77 5.53
N GLU A 339 13.14 18.95 6.36
CA GLU A 339 13.82 17.74 5.90
C GLU A 339 12.84 16.69 5.38
N ALA A 340 11.76 16.43 6.14
CA ALA A 340 10.69 15.54 5.71
C ALA A 340 10.03 16.04 4.41
N GLU A 341 9.77 17.34 4.28
CA GLU A 341 9.24 17.94 3.05
C GLU A 341 10.19 17.77 1.87
N ALA A 342 11.50 17.94 2.07
CA ALA A 342 12.51 17.74 1.02
C ALA A 342 12.57 16.27 0.56
N GLU A 343 12.53 15.32 1.49
CA GLU A 343 12.49 13.88 1.17
C GLU A 343 11.21 13.54 0.37
N LEU A 344 10.06 14.05 0.83
CA LEU A 344 8.79 13.88 0.13
C LEU A 344 8.79 14.55 -1.25
N ALA A 345 9.42 15.72 -1.38
CA ALA A 345 9.52 16.46 -2.63
C ALA A 345 10.25 15.63 -3.70
N VAL A 346 11.36 15.00 -3.36
CA VAL A 346 12.17 14.18 -4.29
C VAL A 346 11.52 12.82 -4.51
N GLY A 347 11.27 12.07 -3.44
CA GLY A 347 10.86 10.67 -3.50
C GLY A 347 9.40 10.47 -3.88
N PHE A 348 8.50 11.35 -3.39
CA PHE A 348 7.07 11.16 -3.52
C PHE A 348 6.42 12.05 -4.59
N PHE A 349 6.78 13.31 -4.70
CA PHE A 349 6.21 14.25 -5.66
C PHE A 349 7.01 14.35 -6.96
N GLY A 350 8.32 14.62 -6.89
CA GLY A 350 9.18 14.85 -8.03
C GLY A 350 9.20 13.70 -9.01
N SER A 351 9.42 12.48 -8.52
CA SER A 351 9.44 11.26 -9.34
C SER A 351 8.15 11.05 -10.15
N ARG A 352 7.01 11.53 -9.65
CA ARG A 352 5.72 11.49 -10.35
C ARG A 352 5.58 12.60 -11.36
N TYR A 353 6.00 13.81 -10.99
CA TYR A 353 5.98 14.96 -11.88
C TYR A 353 6.88 14.78 -13.11
N GLU A 354 8.04 14.14 -12.94
CA GLU A 354 8.98 13.86 -14.03
C GLU A 354 8.41 12.92 -15.09
N ARG A 355 7.48 12.04 -14.74
CA ARG A 355 6.79 11.17 -15.70
C ARG A 355 5.77 11.90 -16.57
N ALA A 356 5.42 13.14 -16.21
CA ALA A 356 4.49 13.96 -16.97
C ALA A 356 5.21 14.69 -18.10
N THR A 357 4.62 14.70 -19.31
CA THR A 357 5.07 15.49 -20.45
C THR A 357 4.87 16.99 -20.17
N PRO A 358 5.51 17.91 -20.92
CA PRO A 358 5.31 19.34 -20.72
C PRO A 358 3.83 19.77 -20.72
N ALA A 359 3.04 19.29 -21.68
CA ALA A 359 1.60 19.63 -21.75
C ALA A 359 0.80 19.07 -20.57
N GLU A 360 1.17 17.91 -20.03
CA GLU A 360 0.59 17.34 -18.83
C GLU A 360 1.01 18.11 -17.58
N ARG A 361 2.25 18.58 -17.52
CA ARG A 361 2.75 19.45 -16.43
C ARG A 361 2.00 20.78 -16.36
N ASP A 362 1.75 21.39 -17.53
CA ASP A 362 0.93 22.60 -17.62
C ASP A 362 -0.49 22.34 -17.07
N TYR A 363 -1.07 21.20 -17.45
CA TYR A 363 -2.38 20.79 -16.95
C TYR A 363 -2.40 20.62 -15.43
N LEU A 364 -1.41 19.90 -14.85
CA LEU A 364 -1.27 19.71 -13.41
C LEU A 364 -1.09 21.05 -12.66
N ARG A 365 -0.32 22.00 -13.23
CA ARG A 365 -0.13 23.32 -12.64
C ARG A 365 -1.40 24.17 -12.67
N ALA A 366 -2.15 24.12 -13.78
CA ALA A 366 -3.45 24.79 -13.86
C ALA A 366 -4.43 24.22 -12.80
N MET A 367 -4.46 22.89 -12.63
CA MET A 367 -5.22 22.27 -11.54
C MET A 367 -4.77 22.79 -10.17
N ALA A 368 -3.46 22.83 -9.91
CA ALA A 368 -2.91 23.29 -8.64
C ALA A 368 -3.25 24.76 -8.34
N GLY A 369 -3.32 25.60 -9.37
CA GLY A 369 -3.76 27.01 -9.25
C GLY A 369 -5.23 27.16 -8.84
N LEU A 370 -6.07 26.17 -9.13
CA LEU A 370 -7.50 26.16 -8.76
C LEU A 370 -7.75 25.63 -7.36
N THR A 371 -6.78 24.95 -6.73
CA THR A 371 -6.92 24.47 -5.35
C THR A 371 -6.48 25.53 -4.34
N SER A 372 -7.17 25.60 -3.20
CA SER A 372 -6.82 26.51 -2.10
C SER A 372 -5.89 25.84 -1.08
N GLU A 373 -5.29 26.63 -0.19
CA GLU A 373 -4.52 26.07 0.93
C GLU A 373 -5.39 25.31 1.93
N LEU A 374 -6.64 25.74 2.09
CA LEU A 374 -7.62 25.11 3.00
C LEU A 374 -8.18 23.79 2.43
N ALA A 375 -8.14 23.63 1.10
CA ALA A 375 -8.63 22.43 0.41
C ALA A 375 -7.67 22.04 -0.73
N PRO A 376 -6.44 21.61 -0.41
CA PRO A 376 -5.39 21.36 -1.40
C PRO A 376 -5.69 20.16 -2.31
N ASP A 377 -6.55 19.27 -1.88
CA ASP A 377 -6.92 18.04 -2.58
C ASP A 377 -8.34 18.09 -3.17
N ALA A 378 -8.98 19.29 -3.16
CA ALA A 378 -10.33 19.45 -3.69
C ALA A 378 -10.39 19.13 -5.19
N PRO A 379 -11.49 18.51 -5.67
CA PRO A 379 -11.71 18.33 -7.11
C PRO A 379 -11.84 19.69 -7.83
N VAL A 380 -11.26 19.79 -9.02
CA VAL A 380 -11.31 20.97 -9.87
C VAL A 380 -12.05 20.67 -11.16
N SER A 381 -12.78 21.66 -11.70
CA SER A 381 -13.50 21.54 -12.96
C SER A 381 -12.53 21.49 -14.14
N THR A 382 -12.78 20.56 -15.08
CA THR A 382 -12.02 20.49 -16.33
C THR A 382 -12.22 21.69 -17.22
N THR A 383 -13.35 22.39 -17.07
CA THR A 383 -13.65 23.65 -17.78
C THR A 383 -12.78 24.78 -17.22
N ASP A 384 -12.65 24.90 -15.92
CA ASP A 384 -11.85 25.95 -15.27
C ASP A 384 -10.35 25.76 -15.58
N VAL A 385 -9.88 24.51 -15.63
CA VAL A 385 -8.52 24.18 -16.10
C VAL A 385 -8.30 24.66 -17.53
N ALA A 386 -9.29 24.45 -18.42
CA ALA A 386 -9.21 24.89 -19.81
C ALA A 386 -9.21 26.43 -19.94
N GLU A 387 -9.96 27.13 -19.08
CA GLU A 387 -9.98 28.59 -19.01
C GLU A 387 -8.62 29.14 -18.60
N ILE A 388 -8.01 28.62 -17.52
CA ILE A 388 -6.66 29.02 -17.08
C ILE A 388 -5.63 28.82 -18.19
N LEU A 389 -5.70 27.71 -18.92
CA LEU A 389 -4.77 27.43 -19.99
C LEU A 389 -5.08 28.17 -21.30
N GLY A 390 -6.19 28.91 -21.38
CA GLY A 390 -6.62 29.62 -22.59
C GLY A 390 -6.89 28.68 -23.77
N ARG A 391 -7.33 27.44 -23.51
CA ARG A 391 -7.49 26.37 -24.51
C ARG A 391 -8.91 25.76 -24.45
N LYS A 392 -9.35 25.21 -25.58
CA LYS A 392 -10.64 24.50 -25.63
C LYS A 392 -10.54 23.18 -24.83
N PRO A 393 -11.56 22.79 -24.03
CA PRO A 393 -11.55 21.52 -23.27
C PRO A 393 -11.23 20.29 -24.13
N SER A 394 -11.73 20.25 -25.37
CA SER A 394 -11.47 19.15 -26.31
C SER A 394 -10.00 18.99 -26.69
N SER A 395 -9.25 20.10 -26.76
CA SER A 395 -7.81 20.06 -27.07
C SER A 395 -6.94 19.58 -25.90
N LEU A 396 -7.47 19.58 -24.70
CA LEU A 396 -6.81 19.12 -23.46
C LEU A 396 -7.13 17.67 -23.12
N SER A 397 -8.09 17.04 -23.81
CA SER A 397 -8.49 15.65 -23.54
C SER A 397 -7.32 14.66 -23.62
N PRO A 398 -6.37 14.74 -24.59
CA PRO A 398 -5.24 13.81 -24.62
C PRO A 398 -4.34 13.91 -23.39
N ALA A 399 -4.03 15.14 -22.93
CA ALA A 399 -3.23 15.35 -21.72
C ALA A 399 -3.96 14.86 -20.46
N ARG A 400 -5.25 15.17 -20.35
CA ARG A 400 -6.11 14.67 -19.26
C ARG A 400 -6.13 13.16 -19.20
N ASP A 401 -6.39 12.51 -20.33
CA ASP A 401 -6.52 11.05 -20.40
C ASP A 401 -5.18 10.34 -20.12
N ALA A 402 -4.06 10.95 -20.53
CA ALA A 402 -2.73 10.48 -20.18
C ALA A 402 -2.42 10.63 -18.69
N LEU A 403 -2.84 11.73 -18.05
CA LEU A 403 -2.70 11.93 -16.61
C LEU A 403 -3.53 10.93 -15.79
N LEU A 404 -4.75 10.62 -16.24
CA LEU A 404 -5.60 9.56 -15.67
C LEU A 404 -4.90 8.19 -15.78
N LYS A 405 -4.39 7.83 -16.98
CA LYS A 405 -3.63 6.59 -17.19
C LYS A 405 -2.37 6.49 -16.33
N LYS A 406 -1.65 7.58 -16.15
CA LYS A 406 -0.47 7.63 -15.28
C LYS A 406 -0.82 7.60 -13.78
N GLY A 407 -2.10 7.65 -13.43
CA GLY A 407 -2.57 7.67 -12.05
C GLY A 407 -2.09 8.90 -11.27
N LEU A 408 -1.89 10.03 -11.94
CA LEU A 408 -1.55 11.31 -11.30
C LEU A 408 -2.79 12.08 -10.85
N VAL A 409 -3.87 11.91 -11.60
CA VAL A 409 -5.18 12.45 -11.29
C VAL A 409 -6.25 11.36 -11.39
N TYR A 410 -7.42 11.59 -10.82
CA TYR A 410 -8.59 10.72 -10.99
C TYR A 410 -9.85 11.57 -11.22
N SER A 411 -10.86 10.98 -11.87
CA SER A 411 -12.17 11.61 -12.01
C SER A 411 -12.93 11.45 -10.69
N ALA A 412 -13.10 12.55 -9.97
CA ALA A 412 -13.84 12.54 -8.71
C ALA A 412 -15.35 12.48 -8.97
N GLU A 413 -15.81 13.32 -9.90
CA GLU A 413 -17.19 13.40 -10.40
C GLU A 413 -17.16 13.69 -11.91
N ARG A 414 -18.34 13.67 -12.54
CA ARG A 414 -18.43 14.01 -13.97
C ARG A 414 -17.99 15.45 -14.23
N GLY A 415 -16.94 15.60 -15.03
CA GLY A 415 -16.38 16.90 -15.40
C GLY A 415 -15.40 17.49 -14.38
N THR A 416 -15.05 16.75 -13.33
CA THR A 416 -14.04 17.16 -12.35
C THR A 416 -12.88 16.18 -12.24
N LEU A 417 -11.71 16.71 -11.88
CA LEU A 417 -10.51 15.93 -11.59
C LEU A 417 -9.96 16.31 -10.23
N ALA A 418 -9.33 15.34 -9.55
CA ALA A 418 -8.58 15.59 -8.34
C ALA A 418 -7.22 14.86 -8.41
N PHE A 419 -6.27 15.32 -7.60
CA PHE A 419 -4.98 14.66 -7.46
C PHE A 419 -5.11 13.32 -6.74
N THR A 420 -4.42 12.29 -7.21
CA THR A 420 -4.35 10.99 -6.50
C THR A 420 -3.42 11.02 -5.31
N VAL A 421 -2.52 12.01 -5.28
CA VAL A 421 -1.49 12.20 -4.27
C VAL A 421 -1.85 13.40 -3.42
N PRO A 422 -2.03 13.23 -2.10
CA PRO A 422 -2.29 14.33 -1.18
C PRO A 422 -1.18 15.38 -1.22
N HIS A 423 -1.54 16.65 -1.02
CA HIS A 423 -0.62 17.80 -1.03
C HIS A 423 0.16 18.05 -2.34
N PHE A 424 -0.08 17.26 -3.39
CA PHE A 424 0.62 17.43 -4.67
C PHE A 424 0.34 18.79 -5.31
N GLY A 425 -0.90 19.28 -5.20
CA GLY A 425 -1.27 20.63 -5.63
C GLY A 425 -0.50 21.73 -4.88
N ARG A 426 -0.32 21.58 -3.56
CA ARG A 426 0.50 22.51 -2.74
C ARG A 426 1.96 22.47 -3.20
N TRP A 427 2.52 21.30 -3.37
CA TRP A 427 3.90 21.13 -3.85
C TRP A 427 4.11 21.78 -5.23
N LEU A 428 3.18 21.61 -6.17
CA LEU A 428 3.25 22.22 -7.50
C LEU A 428 3.25 23.75 -7.47
N ARG A 429 2.55 24.37 -6.52
CA ARG A 429 2.53 25.85 -6.35
C ARG A 429 3.84 26.38 -5.80
N THR A 430 4.48 25.64 -4.88
CA THR A 430 5.72 26.06 -4.23
C THR A 430 6.98 25.73 -5.03
N HIS A 431 6.87 24.86 -6.05
CA HIS A 431 7.99 24.45 -6.92
C HIS A 431 7.71 24.85 -8.37
N PRO A 432 7.99 26.12 -8.75
CA PRO A 432 7.82 26.60 -10.12
C PRO A 432 8.72 25.79 -11.10
N PRO A 433 8.42 25.77 -12.41
CA PRO A 433 9.32 25.17 -13.38
C PRO A 433 10.67 25.86 -13.36
N ALA A 434 11.74 25.04 -13.43
CA ALA A 434 13.08 25.54 -13.63
C ALA A 434 13.22 26.18 -15.01
#